data_1611b1786d1a288187e4d91e5a2054a7
#
_entry.id   1611b1786d1a288187e4d91e5a2054a7
#
_cell.length_a   1.000
_cell.length_b   1.000
_cell.length_c   1.000
_cell.angle_alpha   90.00
_cell.angle_beta   90.00
_cell.angle_gamma   90.00
#
_symmetry.space_group_name_H-M   'P 1'
#
loop_
_entity.id
_entity.type
_entity.pdbx_description
1 polymer ?
#
loop_
_entity_poly.entity_id
_entity_poly.type
_entity_poly.pdbx_seq_one_letter_code
_entity_poly.pdbx_strand_id
1 'polypeptide(L)'
;MLIGLALLVTAVHLSTPSLALFLLSGALIGAGAGAVFKGTTGLVLGATAPENRLAATSDLLIALYVGLSIPVIGAGVALDRGASAPATVLGFAIVVGAGVAGAGAFLGHGLKSAARPRNPIQT
;
A
#
# COMPACT_ATOMS: atom_id res chain seq x y z
N MET A 1 6.64 3.90 4.01
CA MET A 1 5.82 4.14 2.81
C MET A 1 5.23 5.56 2.80
N LEU A 2 4.47 6.00 3.82
CA LEU A 2 3.86 7.36 3.86
C LEU A 2 4.90 8.49 3.79
N ILE A 3 6.03 8.34 4.46
CA ILE A 3 7.15 9.30 4.40
C ILE A 3 7.69 9.43 2.97
N GLY A 4 7.88 8.30 2.27
CA GLY A 4 8.32 8.30 0.88
C GLY A 4 7.31 8.99 -0.04
N LEU A 5 6.02 8.80 0.21
CA LEU A 5 4.94 9.45 -0.53
C LEU A 5 4.95 10.98 -0.33
N ALA A 6 5.14 11.44 0.91
CA ALA A 6 5.28 12.86 1.23
C ALA A 6 6.50 13.50 0.56
N LEU A 7 7.64 12.79 0.56
CA LEU A 7 8.84 13.23 -0.14
C LEU A 7 8.66 13.30 -1.65
N LEU A 8 7.94 12.35 -2.25
CA LEU A 8 7.63 12.36 -3.66
C LEU A 8 6.80 13.59 -4.06
N VAL A 9 5.74 13.87 -3.30
CA VAL A 9 4.91 15.06 -3.52
C VAL A 9 5.75 16.33 -3.39
N THR A 10 6.59 16.40 -2.37
CA THR A 10 7.49 17.54 -2.18
C THR A 10 8.48 17.68 -3.34
N ALA A 11 9.09 16.58 -3.80
CA ALA A 11 10.06 16.58 -4.90
C ALA A 11 9.49 17.14 -6.21
N VAL A 12 8.21 16.87 -6.48
CA VAL A 12 7.53 17.32 -7.72
C VAL A 12 7.04 18.76 -7.62
N HIS A 13 6.81 19.28 -6.40
CA HIS A 13 6.36 20.66 -6.18
C HIS A 13 7.49 21.66 -5.93
N LEU A 14 8.74 21.21 -5.82
CA LEU A 14 9.88 22.12 -5.74
C LEU A 14 10.09 22.89 -7.05
N SER A 15 10.43 24.17 -6.93
CA SER A 15 10.74 25.04 -8.07
C SER A 15 11.95 24.57 -8.89
N THR A 16 12.84 23.77 -8.29
CA THR A 16 13.95 23.09 -8.96
C THR A 16 13.77 21.58 -8.77
N PRO A 17 13.40 20.83 -9.85
CA PRO A 17 13.26 19.39 -9.75
C PRO A 17 14.56 18.72 -9.33
N SER A 18 14.55 18.02 -8.20
CA SER A 18 15.70 17.28 -7.70
C SER A 18 15.56 15.79 -8.01
N LEU A 19 16.34 15.30 -8.96
CA LEU A 19 16.38 13.89 -9.30
C LEU A 19 16.78 13.02 -8.09
N ALA A 20 17.69 13.50 -7.26
CA ALA A 20 18.12 12.80 -6.06
C ALA A 20 16.95 12.60 -5.07
N LEU A 21 16.15 13.64 -4.85
CA LEU A 21 14.99 13.58 -3.97
C LEU A 21 13.90 12.66 -4.55
N PHE A 22 13.71 12.67 -5.85
CA PHE A 22 12.81 11.77 -6.56
C PHE A 22 13.24 10.31 -6.41
N LEU A 23 14.51 9.99 -6.63
CA LEU A 23 15.05 8.64 -6.48
C LEU A 23 14.99 8.16 -5.03
N LEU A 24 15.30 9.02 -4.06
CA LEU A 24 15.22 8.69 -2.64
C LEU A 24 13.77 8.39 -2.21
N SER A 25 12.81 9.20 -2.67
CA SER A 25 11.39 8.95 -2.40
C SER A 25 10.92 7.62 -2.97
N GLY A 26 11.33 7.30 -4.21
CA GLY A 26 11.04 6.02 -4.86
C GLY A 26 11.63 4.83 -4.09
N ALA A 27 12.88 4.94 -3.63
CA ALA A 27 13.52 3.92 -2.81
C ALA A 27 12.78 3.67 -1.49
N LEU A 28 12.36 4.73 -0.79
CA LEU A 28 11.61 4.63 0.46
C LEU A 28 10.20 4.06 0.26
N ILE A 29 9.52 4.43 -0.82
CA ILE A 29 8.22 3.85 -1.19
C ILE A 29 8.39 2.36 -1.49
N GLY A 30 9.39 2.00 -2.32
CA GLY A 30 9.69 0.62 -2.71
C GLY A 30 10.07 -0.26 -1.53
N ALA A 31 10.94 0.22 -0.64
CA ALA A 31 11.31 -0.49 0.58
C ALA A 31 10.09 -0.73 1.48
N GLY A 32 9.24 0.29 1.67
CA GLY A 32 8.01 0.18 2.44
C GLY A 32 7.01 -0.81 1.82
N ALA A 33 6.83 -0.77 0.51
CA ALA A 33 5.96 -1.71 -0.21
C ALA A 33 6.48 -3.15 -0.13
N GLY A 34 7.81 -3.34 -0.31
CA GLY A 34 8.46 -4.64 -0.18
C GLY A 34 8.33 -5.24 1.23
N ALA A 35 8.47 -4.43 2.27
CA ALA A 35 8.28 -4.87 3.65
C ALA A 35 6.83 -5.33 3.92
N VAL A 36 5.85 -4.56 3.43
CA VAL A 36 4.42 -4.93 3.54
C VAL A 36 4.15 -6.21 2.77
N PHE A 37 4.63 -6.33 1.54
CA PHE A 37 4.46 -7.55 0.72
C PHE A 37 5.04 -8.78 1.42
N LYS A 38 6.29 -8.70 1.90
CA LYS A 38 6.94 -9.78 2.63
C LYS A 38 6.18 -10.17 3.89
N GLY A 39 5.74 -9.19 4.68
CA GLY A 39 4.96 -9.42 5.89
C GLY A 39 3.61 -10.08 5.59
N THR A 40 2.88 -9.59 4.61
CA THR A 40 1.57 -10.15 4.20
C THR A 40 1.72 -11.57 3.67
N THR A 41 2.72 -11.82 2.81
CA THR A 41 3.01 -13.16 2.28
C THR A 41 3.33 -14.13 3.41
N GLY A 42 4.17 -13.73 4.37
CA GLY A 42 4.49 -14.55 5.53
C GLY A 42 3.27 -14.92 6.38
N LEU A 43 2.38 -13.94 6.64
CA LEU A 43 1.15 -14.17 7.40
C LEU A 43 0.18 -15.10 6.67
N VAL A 44 -0.05 -14.87 5.37
CA VAL A 44 -0.97 -15.68 4.55
C VAL A 44 -0.46 -17.12 4.47
N LEU A 45 0.82 -17.33 4.14
CA LEU A 45 1.38 -18.66 4.02
C LEU A 45 1.52 -19.37 5.36
N GLY A 46 1.76 -18.63 6.44
CA GLY A 46 1.80 -19.18 7.80
C GLY A 46 0.43 -19.65 8.29
N ALA A 47 -0.64 -18.97 7.89
CA ALA A 47 -2.02 -19.33 8.24
C ALA A 47 -2.65 -20.37 7.28
N THR A 48 -1.98 -20.71 6.18
CA THR A 48 -2.51 -21.60 5.13
C THR A 48 -1.91 -23.00 5.25
N ALA A 49 -2.76 -24.03 5.17
CA ALA A 49 -2.32 -25.42 5.14
C ALA A 49 -1.37 -25.68 3.96
N PRO A 50 -0.34 -26.54 4.13
CA PRO A 50 0.71 -26.75 3.13
C PRO A 50 0.19 -27.05 1.72
N GLU A 51 -0.87 -27.84 1.61
CA GLU A 51 -1.52 -28.23 0.35
C GLU A 51 -2.19 -27.07 -0.39
N ASN A 52 -2.58 -26.01 0.32
CA ASN A 52 -3.28 -24.85 -0.25
C ASN A 52 -2.36 -23.62 -0.46
N ARG A 53 -1.08 -23.72 -0.12
CA ARG A 53 -0.14 -22.59 -0.21
C ARG A 53 0.05 -22.07 -1.62
N LEU A 54 0.02 -22.96 -2.62
CA LEU A 54 0.15 -22.54 -4.02
C LEU A 54 -1.06 -21.70 -4.45
N ALA A 55 -2.26 -22.12 -4.13
CA ALA A 55 -3.49 -21.37 -4.40
C ALA A 55 -3.48 -20.02 -3.69
N ALA A 56 -3.16 -19.99 -2.40
CA ALA A 56 -3.07 -18.76 -1.62
C ALA A 56 -2.02 -17.77 -2.17
N THR A 57 -0.90 -18.28 -2.69
CA THR A 57 0.12 -17.43 -3.35
C THR A 57 -0.41 -16.84 -4.65
N SER A 58 -1.12 -17.63 -5.45
CA SER A 58 -1.73 -17.17 -6.69
C SER A 58 -2.78 -16.09 -6.44
N ASP A 59 -3.65 -16.28 -5.46
CA ASP A 59 -4.66 -15.30 -5.07
C ASP A 59 -4.04 -14.00 -4.58
N LEU A 60 -2.95 -14.09 -3.79
CA LEU A 60 -2.21 -12.93 -3.32
C LEU A 60 -1.59 -12.13 -4.49
N LEU A 61 -1.02 -12.84 -5.48
CA LEU A 61 -0.45 -12.20 -6.67
C LEU A 61 -1.53 -11.52 -7.52
N ILE A 62 -2.68 -12.18 -7.72
CA ILE A 62 -3.81 -11.58 -8.44
C ILE A 62 -4.27 -10.30 -7.74
N ALA A 63 -4.47 -10.35 -6.43
CA ALA A 63 -4.86 -9.18 -5.64
C ALA A 63 -3.83 -8.06 -5.75
N LEU A 64 -2.54 -8.38 -5.73
CA LEU A 64 -1.44 -7.43 -5.91
C LEU A 64 -1.48 -6.76 -7.28
N TYR A 65 -1.60 -7.56 -8.36
CA TYR A 65 -1.64 -7.03 -9.73
C TYR A 65 -2.87 -6.15 -9.97
N VAL A 66 -4.05 -6.57 -9.51
CA VAL A 66 -5.28 -5.76 -9.60
C VAL A 66 -5.12 -4.47 -8.81
N GLY A 67 -4.60 -4.55 -7.58
CA GLY A 67 -4.38 -3.39 -6.72
C GLY A 67 -3.39 -2.37 -7.29
N LEU A 68 -2.35 -2.84 -7.99
CA LEU A 68 -1.38 -1.96 -8.67
C LEU A 68 -1.91 -1.39 -9.99
N SER A 69 -2.71 -2.17 -10.74
CA SER A 69 -3.21 -1.76 -12.05
C SER A 69 -4.18 -0.58 -11.95
N ILE A 70 -5.06 -0.56 -10.96
CA ILE A 70 -6.07 0.51 -10.80
C ILE A 70 -5.43 1.90 -10.68
N PRO A 71 -4.51 2.17 -9.74
CA PRO A 71 -3.92 3.50 -9.63
C PRO A 71 -3.01 3.86 -10.82
N VAL A 72 -2.33 2.89 -11.43
CA VAL A 72 -1.47 3.14 -12.60
C VAL A 72 -2.30 3.53 -13.83
N ILE A 73 -3.37 2.79 -14.12
CA ILE A 73 -4.29 3.12 -15.22
C ILE A 73 -4.96 4.47 -14.93
N GLY A 74 -5.39 4.72 -13.70
CA GLY A 74 -5.97 6.00 -13.30
C GLY A 74 -5.02 7.18 -13.54
N ALA A 75 -3.74 7.04 -13.19
CA ALA A 75 -2.73 8.05 -13.47
C ALA A 75 -2.50 8.27 -14.96
N GLY A 76 -2.45 7.20 -15.77
CA GLY A 76 -2.33 7.28 -17.21
C GLY A 76 -3.50 8.03 -17.85
N VAL A 77 -4.73 7.68 -17.47
CA VAL A 77 -5.94 8.36 -17.96
C VAL A 77 -6.00 9.84 -17.55
N ALA A 78 -5.55 10.17 -16.34
CA ALA A 78 -5.50 11.56 -15.87
C ALA A 78 -4.55 12.40 -16.73
N LEU A 79 -3.36 11.88 -17.03
CA LEU A 79 -2.37 12.55 -17.88
C LEU A 79 -2.88 12.71 -19.32
N ASP A 80 -3.52 11.68 -19.88
CA ASP A 80 -4.11 11.72 -21.22
C ASP A 80 -5.21 12.80 -21.34
N ARG A 81 -5.97 13.03 -20.28
CA ARG A 81 -6.97 14.09 -20.19
C ARG A 81 -6.42 15.49 -19.89
N GLY A 82 -5.11 15.65 -19.90
CA GLY A 82 -4.44 16.93 -19.72
C GLY A 82 -4.20 17.35 -18.26
N ALA A 83 -4.31 16.42 -17.31
CA ALA A 83 -3.89 16.71 -15.94
C ALA A 83 -2.38 16.97 -15.88
N SER A 84 -1.96 17.96 -15.09
CA SER A 84 -0.53 18.21 -14.88
C SER A 84 0.13 17.06 -14.12
N ALA A 85 1.42 16.82 -14.36
CA ALA A 85 2.18 15.80 -13.65
C ALA A 85 2.11 15.96 -12.12
N PRO A 86 2.24 17.18 -11.54
CA PRO A 86 2.08 17.38 -10.11
C PRO A 86 0.70 17.00 -9.57
N ALA A 87 -0.37 17.33 -10.29
CA ALA A 87 -1.73 16.98 -9.90
C ALA A 87 -1.95 15.45 -9.94
N THR A 88 -1.41 14.78 -10.95
CA THR A 88 -1.49 13.32 -11.08
C THR A 88 -0.73 12.62 -9.96
N VAL A 89 0.48 13.08 -9.62
CA VAL A 89 1.27 12.55 -8.51
C VAL A 89 0.54 12.75 -7.17
N LEU A 90 -0.07 13.91 -6.96
CA LEU A 90 -0.84 14.17 -5.75
C LEU A 90 -2.06 13.26 -5.66
N GLY A 91 -2.82 13.10 -6.74
CA GLY A 91 -3.97 12.19 -6.81
C GLY A 91 -3.57 10.74 -6.52
N PHE A 92 -2.48 10.27 -7.14
CA PHE A 92 -1.92 8.95 -6.88
C PHE A 92 -1.52 8.78 -5.40
N ALA A 93 -0.83 9.79 -4.82
CA ALA A 93 -0.41 9.77 -3.42
C ALA A 93 -1.60 9.69 -2.46
N ILE A 94 -2.71 10.40 -2.75
CA ILE A 94 -3.93 10.35 -1.95
C ILE A 94 -4.57 8.96 -2.01
N VAL A 95 -4.72 8.38 -3.20
CA VAL A 95 -5.33 7.05 -3.38
C VAL A 95 -4.54 5.97 -2.66
N VAL A 96 -3.22 5.93 -2.87
CA VAL A 96 -2.34 4.95 -2.24
C VAL A 96 -2.26 5.18 -0.72
N GLY A 97 -2.14 6.43 -0.28
CA GLY A 97 -2.11 6.80 1.13
C GLY A 97 -3.39 6.42 1.87
N ALA A 98 -4.55 6.69 1.27
CA ALA A 98 -5.87 6.30 1.81
C ALA A 98 -6.01 4.77 1.90
N GLY A 99 -5.54 4.03 0.88
CA GLY A 99 -5.53 2.57 0.89
C GLY A 99 -4.69 1.99 2.03
N VAL A 100 -3.48 2.52 2.22
CA VAL A 100 -2.58 2.09 3.30
C VAL A 100 -3.16 2.44 4.68
N ALA A 101 -3.69 3.65 4.85
CA ALA A 101 -4.30 4.08 6.11
C ALA A 101 -5.55 3.25 6.43
N GLY A 102 -6.41 2.98 5.44
CA GLY A 102 -7.61 2.15 5.58
C GLY A 102 -7.28 0.72 5.99
N ALA A 103 -6.29 0.10 5.34
CA ALA A 103 -5.82 -1.24 5.70
C ALA A 103 -5.25 -1.29 7.13
N GLY A 104 -4.46 -0.28 7.52
CA GLY A 104 -3.92 -0.17 8.87
C GLY A 104 -5.00 0.01 9.94
N ALA A 105 -6.02 0.83 9.66
CA ALA A 105 -7.16 1.03 10.56
C ALA A 105 -7.98 -0.25 10.73
N PHE A 106 -8.24 -0.97 9.63
CA PHE A 106 -8.98 -2.24 9.66
C PHE A 106 -8.29 -3.30 10.53
N LEU A 107 -6.97 -3.47 10.33
CA LEU A 107 -6.15 -4.38 11.14
C LEU A 107 -6.12 -3.97 12.62
N GLY A 108 -5.99 -2.67 12.90
CA GLY A 108 -5.99 -2.16 14.27
C GLY A 108 -7.32 -2.39 15.02
N HIS A 109 -8.46 -2.32 14.33
CA HIS A 109 -9.77 -2.65 14.89
C HIS A 109 -9.92 -4.15 15.18
N GLY A 110 -9.45 -5.01 14.28
CA GLY A 110 -9.48 -6.46 14.47
C GLY A 110 -8.68 -6.91 15.69
N LEU A 111 -7.49 -6.36 15.89
CA LEU A 111 -6.65 -6.68 17.05
C LEU A 111 -7.24 -6.21 18.38
N LYS A 112 -7.92 -5.05 18.41
CA LYS A 112 -8.62 -4.57 19.61
C LYS A 112 -9.81 -5.44 19.99
N SER A 113 -10.54 -6.00 19.00
CA SER A 113 -11.64 -6.94 19.25
C SER A 113 -11.17 -8.28 19.79
N ALA A 114 -10.03 -8.76 19.32
CA ALA A 114 -9.43 -10.02 19.79
C ALA A 114 -8.82 -9.92 21.21
N ALA A 115 -8.40 -8.72 21.60
CA ALA A 115 -7.81 -8.47 22.93
C ALA A 115 -8.85 -8.25 24.04
N ARG A 116 -10.16 -8.28 23.76
CA ARG A 116 -11.16 -8.26 24.85
C ARG A 116 -11.13 -9.57 25.62
N PRO A 117 -10.88 -9.52 26.97
CA PRO A 117 -10.92 -10.73 27.79
C PRO A 117 -12.30 -11.38 27.65
N ARG A 118 -12.35 -12.64 27.25
CA ARG A 118 -13.55 -13.45 27.39
C ARG A 118 -13.87 -13.52 28.87
N ASN A 119 -15.03 -12.97 29.25
CA ASN A 119 -15.51 -13.02 30.62
C ASN A 119 -15.68 -14.51 31.01
N PRO A 120 -14.98 -15.02 32.04
CA PRO A 120 -14.97 -16.46 32.36
C PRO A 120 -16.22 -16.94 33.15
N ILE A 121 -17.30 -16.14 33.20
CA ILE A 121 -18.51 -16.48 33.97
C ILE A 121 -19.64 -16.82 32.99
N GLN A 122 -19.61 -18.00 32.41
CA GLN A 122 -20.78 -18.75 31.96
C GLN A 122 -20.46 -20.25 32.01
N THR A 123 -20.47 -20.79 33.20
CA THR A 123 -20.76 -22.20 33.50
C THR A 123 -22.07 -22.25 34.22
#